data_7bea6cf760c96e0100878ea944de387d
#
_entry.id   7bea6cf760c96e0100878ea944de387d
#
_cell.length_a   1.000
_cell.length_b   1.000
_cell.length_c   1.000
_cell.angle_alpha   90.00
_cell.angle_beta   90.00
_cell.angle_gamma   90.00
#
_symmetry.space_group_name_H-M   'P 1'
#
loop_
_entity.id
_entity.type
_entity.pdbx_description
1 polymer ?
#
loop_
_entity_poly.entity_id
_entity_poly.type
_entity_poly.pdbx_seq_one_letter_code
_entity_poly.pdbx_strand_id
1 'polypeptide(L)'
;APGAFSMKFAANRGYNNIKKDDVFGYVPQGYLYAEAAGSTFGGWIAINKATGEWAVCETPLVQDEDREAALQLADKNIRSVLGGEKFERSFADEPETYKDKATGALKRTGNRLMNRTCSYCGFKMHCWPNAAYKQKTTSTANTRPRVWYTKHVKDEI
;
A
#
# COMPACT_ATOMS: atom_id res chain seq x y z
N ALA A 1 -14.97 27.41 4.60
CA ALA A 1 -14.59 26.53 3.46
C ALA A 1 -14.28 25.15 4.02
N PRO A 2 -14.65 24.04 3.34
CA PRO A 2 -14.29 22.70 3.78
C PRO A 2 -12.77 22.58 3.83
N GLY A 3 -12.25 21.91 4.87
CA GLY A 3 -10.82 21.66 5.02
C GLY A 3 -10.26 20.74 3.93
N ALA A 4 -8.93 20.74 3.75
CA ALA A 4 -8.27 19.90 2.75
C ALA A 4 -8.59 18.40 2.94
N PHE A 5 -8.79 17.98 4.19
CA PHE A 5 -9.19 16.61 4.52
C PHE A 5 -10.57 16.27 3.98
N SER A 6 -11.60 17.10 4.26
CA SER A 6 -12.97 16.90 3.77
C SER A 6 -13.01 16.90 2.24
N MET A 7 -12.26 17.82 1.59
CA MET A 7 -12.19 17.85 0.13
C MET A 7 -11.56 16.59 -0.46
N LYS A 8 -10.60 15.97 0.24
CA LYS A 8 -9.95 14.74 -0.21
C LYS A 8 -10.88 13.53 -0.08
N PHE A 9 -11.68 13.45 0.98
CA PHE A 9 -12.41 12.24 1.35
C PHE A 9 -13.94 12.33 1.17
N ALA A 10 -14.51 13.49 0.82
CA ALA A 10 -15.95 13.64 0.66
C ALA A 10 -16.50 12.84 -0.53
N ALA A 11 -17.70 12.28 -0.36
CA ALA A 11 -18.46 11.53 -1.36
C ALA A 11 -17.60 10.47 -2.09
N ASN A 12 -17.88 10.21 -3.36
CA ASN A 12 -17.16 9.24 -4.19
C ASN A 12 -15.68 9.62 -4.46
N ARG A 13 -15.30 10.89 -4.26
CA ARG A 13 -13.91 11.32 -4.35
C ARG A 13 -13.03 10.62 -3.33
N GLY A 14 -13.52 10.45 -2.10
CA GLY A 14 -12.82 9.71 -1.06
C GLY A 14 -12.56 8.27 -1.45
N TYR A 15 -13.58 7.59 -2.01
CA TYR A 15 -13.46 6.23 -2.54
C TYR A 15 -12.35 6.12 -3.57
N ASN A 16 -12.38 6.96 -4.59
CA ASN A 16 -11.39 6.95 -5.67
C ASN A 16 -9.96 7.26 -5.16
N ASN A 17 -9.82 8.14 -4.18
CA ASN A 17 -8.53 8.45 -3.58
C ASN A 17 -7.97 7.26 -2.79
N ILE A 18 -8.83 6.53 -2.07
CA ILE A 18 -8.43 5.31 -1.35
C ILE A 18 -8.07 4.22 -2.36
N LYS A 19 -8.92 3.95 -3.35
CA LYS A 19 -8.69 2.92 -4.38
C LYS A 19 -7.38 3.12 -5.14
N LYS A 20 -7.02 4.37 -5.44
CA LYS A 20 -5.80 4.70 -6.19
C LYS A 20 -4.51 4.28 -5.49
N ASP A 21 -4.49 4.30 -4.15
CA ASP A 21 -3.29 3.96 -3.35
C ASP A 21 -3.71 3.11 -2.15
N ASP A 22 -4.44 2.02 -2.43
CA ASP A 22 -4.98 1.11 -1.41
C ASP A 22 -3.94 0.09 -0.92
N VAL A 23 -2.88 0.60 -0.31
CA VAL A 23 -1.76 -0.18 0.22
C VAL A 23 -2.20 -1.21 1.27
N PHE A 24 -3.28 -0.94 1.99
CA PHE A 24 -3.76 -1.77 3.09
C PHE A 24 -4.97 -2.63 2.74
N GLY A 25 -5.50 -2.51 1.51
CA GLY A 25 -6.65 -3.29 1.07
C GLY A 25 -7.97 -2.86 1.70
N TYR A 26 -8.17 -1.57 1.96
CA TYR A 26 -9.42 -1.05 2.53
C TYR A 26 -10.63 -1.29 1.62
N VAL A 27 -10.44 -1.21 0.30
CA VAL A 27 -11.51 -1.44 -0.67
C VAL A 27 -11.98 -2.89 -0.63
N PRO A 28 -11.13 -3.91 -0.86
CA PRO A 28 -11.57 -5.29 -0.76
C PRO A 28 -12.05 -5.66 0.65
N GLN A 29 -11.46 -5.11 1.70
CA GLN A 29 -11.91 -5.36 3.07
C GLN A 29 -13.35 -4.87 3.30
N GLY A 30 -13.71 -3.69 2.78
CA GLY A 30 -15.07 -3.15 2.89
C GLY A 30 -16.11 -4.06 2.21
N TYR A 31 -15.80 -4.54 1.01
CA TYR A 31 -16.69 -5.46 0.29
C TYR A 31 -16.81 -6.82 0.98
N LEU A 32 -15.72 -7.37 1.48
CA LEU A 32 -15.74 -8.66 2.18
C LEU A 32 -16.53 -8.60 3.49
N TYR A 33 -16.45 -7.49 4.22
CA TYR A 33 -17.26 -7.29 5.43
C TYR A 33 -18.74 -7.14 5.12
N ALA A 34 -19.08 -6.41 4.06
CA ALA A 34 -20.45 -6.26 3.62
C ALA A 34 -21.05 -7.60 3.16
N GLU A 35 -20.29 -8.38 2.40
CA GLU A 35 -20.68 -9.72 1.96
C GLU A 35 -20.92 -10.65 3.16
N ALA A 36 -20.02 -10.69 4.11
CA ALA A 36 -20.15 -11.49 5.31
C ALA A 36 -21.35 -11.10 6.19
N ALA A 37 -21.73 -9.81 6.15
CA ALA A 37 -22.88 -9.27 6.86
C ALA A 37 -24.21 -9.39 6.07
N GLY A 38 -24.18 -9.90 4.83
CA GLY A 38 -25.36 -9.94 3.95
C GLY A 38 -25.88 -8.53 3.60
N SER A 39 -25.00 -7.54 3.52
CA SER A 39 -25.33 -6.14 3.29
C SER A 39 -24.58 -5.54 2.10
N THR A 40 -24.89 -4.29 1.77
CA THR A 40 -24.17 -3.53 0.75
C THR A 40 -23.13 -2.66 1.39
N PHE A 41 -21.93 -2.58 0.78
CA PHE A 41 -20.88 -1.69 1.24
C PHE A 41 -21.22 -0.24 0.87
N GLY A 42 -21.52 0.59 1.86
CA GLY A 42 -21.90 2.00 1.65
C GLY A 42 -20.72 2.97 1.65
N GLY A 43 -19.59 2.59 2.22
CA GLY A 43 -18.39 3.44 2.28
C GLY A 43 -17.68 3.44 3.64
N TRP A 44 -16.90 4.47 3.87
CA TRP A 44 -16.15 4.67 5.12
C TRP A 44 -16.45 6.01 5.75
N ILE A 45 -16.23 6.07 7.05
CA ILE A 45 -16.05 7.33 7.77
C ILE A 45 -14.56 7.53 7.99
N ALA A 46 -14.01 8.55 7.36
CA ALA A 46 -12.62 8.95 7.55
C ALA A 46 -12.51 10.00 8.64
N ILE A 47 -11.58 9.85 9.57
CA ILE A 47 -11.35 10.78 10.68
C ILE A 47 -9.90 11.27 10.64
N ASN A 48 -9.70 12.57 10.64
CA ASN A 48 -8.39 13.17 10.82
C ASN A 48 -8.04 13.20 12.32
N LYS A 49 -7.12 12.35 12.72
CA LYS A 49 -6.73 12.20 14.13
C LYS A 49 -6.11 13.46 14.75
N ALA A 50 -5.55 14.33 13.93
CA ALA A 50 -4.91 15.56 14.43
C ALA A 50 -5.91 16.70 14.67
N THR A 51 -6.99 16.78 13.88
CA THR A 51 -7.94 17.89 13.92
C THR A 51 -9.35 17.49 14.41
N GLY A 52 -9.64 16.19 14.46
CA GLY A 52 -11.00 15.69 14.73
C GLY A 52 -11.96 15.86 13.55
N GLU A 53 -11.50 16.37 12.42
CA GLU A 53 -12.31 16.52 11.20
C GLU A 53 -12.68 15.14 10.67
N TRP A 54 -13.92 14.98 10.26
CA TRP A 54 -14.42 13.73 9.67
C TRP A 54 -15.09 13.95 8.32
N ALA A 55 -15.11 12.90 7.50
CA ALA A 55 -15.77 12.90 6.21
C ALA A 55 -16.38 11.52 5.92
N VAL A 56 -17.52 11.51 5.27
CA VAL A 56 -18.12 10.29 4.71
C VAL A 56 -17.56 10.07 3.32
N CYS A 57 -16.94 8.91 3.11
CA CYS A 57 -16.42 8.45 1.83
C CYS A 57 -17.41 7.45 1.25
N GLU A 58 -18.33 7.91 0.42
CA GLU A 58 -19.33 7.06 -0.20
C GLU A 58 -18.73 6.21 -1.31
N THR A 59 -19.22 4.98 -1.45
CA THR A 59 -18.94 4.15 -2.61
C THR A 59 -19.66 4.67 -3.85
N PRO A 60 -19.14 4.43 -5.07
CA PRO A 60 -19.90 4.73 -6.27
C PRO A 60 -21.15 3.86 -6.37
N LEU A 61 -22.15 4.33 -7.11
CA LEU A 61 -23.42 3.61 -7.32
C LEU A 61 -23.21 2.26 -8.03
N VAL A 62 -22.23 2.18 -8.92
CA VAL A 62 -21.83 0.96 -9.63
C VAL A 62 -20.55 0.43 -9.00
N GLN A 63 -20.62 -0.74 -8.39
CA GLN A 63 -19.51 -1.33 -7.59
C GLN A 63 -19.23 -2.79 -7.96
N ASP A 64 -19.95 -3.36 -8.93
CA ASP A 64 -19.91 -4.81 -9.19
C ASP A 64 -18.51 -5.31 -9.50
N GLU A 65 -17.73 -4.56 -10.30
CA GLU A 65 -16.36 -4.93 -10.64
C GLU A 65 -15.44 -4.98 -9.41
N ASP A 66 -15.54 -3.99 -8.53
CA ASP A 66 -14.68 -3.91 -7.34
C ASP A 66 -15.07 -4.98 -6.30
N ARG A 67 -16.37 -5.23 -6.16
CA ARG A 67 -16.90 -6.31 -5.32
C ARG A 67 -16.45 -7.67 -5.83
N GLU A 68 -16.65 -7.94 -7.10
CA GLU A 68 -16.25 -9.22 -7.71
C GLU A 68 -14.74 -9.46 -7.61
N ALA A 69 -13.93 -8.45 -7.89
CA ALA A 69 -12.48 -8.52 -7.73
C ALA A 69 -12.06 -8.83 -6.29
N ALA A 70 -12.75 -8.24 -5.29
CA ALA A 70 -12.49 -8.52 -3.88
C ALA A 70 -12.83 -9.97 -3.50
N LEU A 71 -13.96 -10.48 -3.97
CA LEU A 71 -14.40 -11.87 -3.72
C LEU A 71 -13.47 -12.89 -4.39
N GLN A 72 -13.08 -12.65 -5.63
CA GLN A 72 -12.14 -13.51 -6.36
C GLN A 72 -10.76 -13.54 -5.68
N LEU A 73 -10.27 -12.39 -5.22
CA LEU A 73 -9.01 -12.33 -4.48
C LEU A 73 -9.09 -13.11 -3.16
N ALA A 74 -10.19 -13.01 -2.42
CA ALA A 74 -10.40 -13.75 -1.18
C ALA A 74 -10.45 -15.26 -1.43
N ASP A 75 -11.22 -15.70 -2.43
CA ASP A 75 -11.34 -17.11 -2.80
C ASP A 75 -9.97 -17.69 -3.21
N LYS A 76 -9.22 -16.98 -4.05
CA LYS A 76 -7.86 -17.37 -4.42
C LYS A 76 -6.97 -17.54 -3.19
N ASN A 77 -6.99 -16.57 -2.27
CA ASN A 77 -6.16 -16.61 -1.06
C ASN A 77 -6.56 -17.78 -0.14
N ILE A 78 -7.85 -17.98 0.06
CA ILE A 78 -8.38 -19.08 0.88
C ILE A 78 -7.97 -20.43 0.29
N ARG A 79 -8.12 -20.64 -1.01
CA ARG A 79 -7.70 -21.88 -1.67
C ARG A 79 -6.20 -22.13 -1.54
N SER A 80 -5.37 -21.09 -1.70
CA SER A 80 -3.92 -21.21 -1.51
C SER A 80 -3.56 -21.61 -0.08
N VAL A 81 -4.23 -21.03 0.93
CA VAL A 81 -4.02 -21.38 2.34
C VAL A 81 -4.44 -22.83 2.62
N LEU A 82 -5.65 -23.22 2.21
CA LEU A 82 -6.20 -24.55 2.47
C LEU A 82 -5.49 -25.63 1.66
N GLY A 83 -5.05 -25.32 0.44
CA GLY A 83 -4.30 -26.22 -0.43
C GLY A 83 -2.83 -26.40 -0.04
N GLY A 84 -2.32 -25.60 0.90
CA GLY A 84 -0.91 -25.61 1.27
C GLY A 84 0.02 -25.13 0.16
N GLU A 85 -0.51 -24.37 -0.79
CA GLU A 85 0.26 -23.84 -1.91
C GLU A 85 1.28 -22.80 -1.47
N LYS A 86 2.40 -22.73 -2.18
CA LYS A 86 3.39 -21.70 -1.94
C LYS A 86 2.85 -20.34 -2.36
N PHE A 87 2.79 -19.42 -1.40
CA PHE A 87 2.39 -18.04 -1.70
C PHE A 87 3.38 -17.37 -2.65
N GLU A 88 2.84 -16.77 -3.70
CA GLU A 88 3.59 -15.82 -4.51
C GLU A 88 3.72 -14.47 -3.80
N ARG A 89 4.76 -13.73 -4.14
CA ARG A 89 4.92 -12.36 -3.63
C ARG A 89 3.86 -11.46 -4.25
N SER A 90 3.02 -10.88 -3.41
CA SER A 90 1.97 -9.96 -3.87
C SER A 90 2.53 -8.63 -4.42
N PHE A 91 3.73 -8.24 -3.98
CA PHE A 91 4.37 -7.00 -4.41
C PHE A 91 5.83 -7.25 -4.78
N ALA A 92 6.24 -6.69 -5.91
CA ALA A 92 7.64 -6.66 -6.30
C ALA A 92 8.42 -5.63 -5.46
N ASP A 93 9.72 -5.81 -5.36
CA ASP A 93 10.60 -4.78 -4.85
C ASP A 93 10.83 -3.68 -5.92
N GLU A 94 11.25 -2.51 -5.46
CA GLU A 94 11.41 -1.32 -6.29
C GLU A 94 12.88 -0.91 -6.41
N PRO A 95 13.31 -0.39 -7.56
CA PRO A 95 14.66 0.16 -7.67
C PRO A 95 14.80 1.41 -6.79
N GLU A 96 15.86 1.50 -6.00
CA GLU A 96 16.18 2.74 -5.32
C GLU A 96 16.68 3.76 -6.33
N THR A 97 16.02 4.93 -6.34
CA THR A 97 16.37 6.03 -7.24
C THR A 97 16.72 7.30 -6.46
N TYR A 98 17.51 8.17 -7.07
CA TYR A 98 17.77 9.51 -6.59
C TYR A 98 17.72 10.51 -7.74
N LYS A 99 17.45 11.76 -7.40
CA LYS A 99 17.46 12.84 -8.36
C LYS A 99 18.88 13.41 -8.44
N ASP A 100 19.48 13.32 -9.62
CA ASP A 100 20.80 13.90 -9.88
C ASP A 100 20.72 15.42 -9.74
N LYS A 101 21.59 16.02 -8.93
CA LYS A 101 21.54 17.46 -8.64
C LYS A 101 21.93 18.34 -9.85
N ALA A 102 22.78 17.84 -10.73
CA ALA A 102 23.26 18.59 -11.87
C ALA A 102 22.27 18.57 -13.04
N THR A 103 21.68 17.40 -13.29
CA THR A 103 20.80 17.19 -14.46
C THR A 103 19.33 17.17 -14.13
N GLY A 104 18.95 17.00 -12.86
CA GLY A 104 17.59 16.78 -12.43
C GLY A 104 17.01 15.40 -12.79
N ALA A 105 17.77 14.56 -13.48
CA ALA A 105 17.33 13.26 -13.94
C ALA A 105 17.26 12.24 -12.78
N LEU A 106 16.33 11.29 -12.89
CA LEU A 106 16.25 10.16 -11.97
C LEU A 106 17.31 9.11 -12.36
N LYS A 107 18.23 8.84 -11.44
CA LYS A 107 19.25 7.79 -11.56
C LYS A 107 18.99 6.66 -10.58
N ARG A 108 19.37 5.43 -10.93
CA ARG A 108 19.29 4.23 -10.08
C ARG A 108 20.60 4.03 -9.34
N THR A 109 20.52 3.59 -8.07
CA THR A 109 21.72 3.25 -7.25
C THR A 109 22.19 1.81 -7.47
N GLY A 110 21.39 0.97 -8.12
CA GLY A 110 21.59 -0.47 -8.16
C GLY A 110 20.99 -1.22 -6.97
N ASN A 111 20.65 -0.52 -5.89
CA ASN A 111 19.90 -1.09 -4.77
C ASN A 111 18.45 -1.33 -5.12
N ARG A 112 17.82 -2.27 -4.39
CA ARG A 112 16.38 -2.50 -4.47
C ARG A 112 15.77 -2.39 -3.09
N LEU A 113 14.65 -1.71 -3.02
CA LEU A 113 13.89 -1.46 -1.80
C LEU A 113 12.70 -2.42 -1.72
N MET A 114 12.45 -2.94 -0.54
CA MET A 114 11.21 -3.65 -0.28
C MET A 114 10.03 -2.72 -0.50
N ASN A 115 8.98 -3.23 -1.15
CA ASN A 115 7.74 -2.48 -1.29
C ASN A 115 7.23 -2.02 0.09
N ARG A 116 6.66 -0.83 0.14
CA ARG A 116 6.17 -0.23 1.39
C ARG A 116 5.19 -1.15 2.14
N THR A 117 4.29 -1.79 1.43
CA THR A 117 3.32 -2.74 2.02
C THR A 117 4.03 -3.91 2.68
N CYS A 118 5.02 -4.50 2.00
CA CYS A 118 5.82 -5.60 2.55
C CYS A 118 6.61 -5.19 3.79
N SER A 119 7.02 -3.93 3.92
CA SER A 119 7.79 -3.45 5.08
C SER A 119 7.03 -3.57 6.40
N TYR A 120 5.70 -3.52 6.37
CA TYR A 120 4.82 -3.70 7.54
C TYR A 120 4.37 -5.15 7.75
N CYS A 121 4.61 -6.05 6.79
CA CYS A 121 4.19 -7.43 6.88
C CYS A 121 5.04 -8.21 7.89
N GLY A 122 4.40 -8.96 8.80
CA GLY A 122 5.09 -9.85 9.75
C GLY A 122 5.86 -10.98 9.07
N PHE A 123 5.41 -11.40 7.90
CA PHE A 123 6.00 -12.50 7.11
C PHE A 123 7.05 -12.05 6.09
N LYS A 124 7.45 -10.78 6.09
CA LYS A 124 8.39 -10.22 5.10
C LYS A 124 9.68 -11.03 4.95
N MET A 125 10.18 -11.62 6.03
CA MET A 125 11.42 -12.41 5.98
C MET A 125 11.24 -13.78 5.30
N HIS A 126 10.02 -14.31 5.20
CA HIS A 126 9.75 -15.49 4.37
C HIS A 126 9.84 -15.17 2.89
N CYS A 127 9.30 -14.01 2.49
CA CYS A 127 9.38 -13.55 1.10
C CYS A 127 10.77 -13.02 0.73
N TRP A 128 11.46 -12.41 1.68
CA TRP A 128 12.71 -11.69 1.49
C TRP A 128 13.75 -12.06 2.56
N PRO A 129 14.23 -13.32 2.59
CA PRO A 129 15.08 -13.83 3.68
C PRO A 129 16.39 -13.06 3.83
N ASN A 130 16.89 -12.45 2.76
CA ASN A 130 18.13 -11.66 2.75
C ASN A 130 17.89 -10.15 2.90
N ALA A 131 16.65 -9.72 3.20
CA ALA A 131 16.37 -8.30 3.35
C ALA A 131 17.08 -7.73 4.58
N ALA A 132 17.59 -6.51 4.43
CA ALA A 132 18.33 -5.82 5.49
C ALA A 132 17.71 -4.44 5.81
N TYR A 133 17.55 -4.14 7.09
CA TYR A 133 17.02 -2.85 7.55
C TYR A 133 18.18 -1.87 7.79
N LYS A 134 18.40 -0.97 6.83
CA LYS A 134 19.54 -0.04 6.80
C LYS A 134 19.11 1.40 6.56
N GLN A 135 19.98 2.33 6.85
CA GLN A 135 19.77 3.74 6.47
C GLN A 135 19.67 3.89 4.96
N LYS A 136 18.70 4.70 4.52
CA LYS A 136 18.47 4.97 3.10
C LYS A 136 19.67 5.69 2.49
N THR A 137 20.33 5.09 1.49
CA THR A 137 21.58 5.59 0.91
C THR A 137 21.39 6.92 0.17
N THR A 138 20.23 7.12 -0.45
CA THR A 138 19.90 8.33 -1.22
C THR A 138 19.39 9.49 -0.37
N SER A 139 19.24 9.32 0.95
CA SER A 139 18.76 10.39 1.83
C SER A 139 19.88 11.36 2.20
N THR A 140 19.59 12.65 2.04
CA THR A 140 20.47 13.76 2.48
C THR A 140 20.06 14.35 3.84
N ALA A 141 19.05 13.78 4.51
CA ALA A 141 18.61 14.25 5.80
C ALA A 141 19.68 14.01 6.88
N ASN A 142 19.76 14.90 7.89
CA ASN A 142 20.68 14.74 9.02
C ASN A 142 20.46 13.40 9.73
N THR A 143 19.20 13.02 9.94
CA THR A 143 18.81 11.67 10.38
C THR A 143 18.24 10.92 9.19
N ARG A 144 19.05 10.05 8.60
CA ARG A 144 18.61 9.26 7.45
C ARG A 144 17.54 8.24 7.87
N PRO A 145 16.39 8.19 7.19
CA PRO A 145 15.38 7.18 7.47
C PRO A 145 15.94 5.78 7.18
N ARG A 146 15.51 4.81 7.97
CA ARG A 146 15.80 3.40 7.71
C ARG A 146 14.74 2.80 6.81
N VAL A 147 15.18 1.95 5.90
CA VAL A 147 14.34 1.23 4.93
C VAL A 147 14.80 -0.22 4.82
N TRP A 148 13.91 -1.07 4.34
CA TRP A 148 14.25 -2.45 4.04
C TRP A 148 14.81 -2.54 2.62
N TYR A 149 16.04 -3.04 2.50
CA TYR A 149 16.67 -3.39 1.22
C TYR A 149 16.47 -4.86 0.94
N THR A 150 15.96 -5.21 -0.24
CA THR A 150 15.91 -6.59 -0.76
C THR A 150 17.19 -6.94 -1.49
N LYS A 151 17.87 -5.93 -2.07
CA LYS A 151 19.21 -5.97 -2.60
C LYS A 151 19.92 -4.68 -2.21
N HIS A 152 21.07 -4.82 -1.59
CA HIS A 152 21.94 -3.70 -1.25
C HIS A 152 23.31 -3.93 -1.92
N VAL A 153 23.61 -3.12 -2.90
CA VAL A 153 24.95 -3.08 -3.50
C VAL A 153 25.84 -2.38 -2.45
N LYS A 154 26.83 -3.06 -1.92
CA LYS A 154 27.84 -2.42 -1.08
C LYS A 154 28.49 -1.35 -1.95
N ASP A 155 28.64 -0.14 -1.41
CA ASP A 155 29.54 0.83 -1.99
C ASP A 155 30.91 0.14 -2.09
N GLU A 156 31.30 -0.25 -3.28
CA GLU A 156 32.69 -0.57 -3.57
C GLU A 156 33.40 0.78 -3.52
N ILE A 157 33.95 1.08 -2.32
CA ILE A 157 34.90 2.16 -2.12
C ILE A 157 36.27 1.62 -2.48
#